data_628f1883f3b2e42a7d11f532d2006c07
#
_entry.id   628f1883f3b2e42a7d11f532d2006c07
#
_cell.length_a   1.000
_cell.length_b   1.000
_cell.length_c   1.000
_cell.angle_alpha   90.00
_cell.angle_beta   90.00
_cell.angle_gamma   90.00
#
_symmetry.space_group_name_H-M   'P 1'
#
loop_
_entity.id
_entity.type
_entity.pdbx_description
1 polymer ?
#
loop_
_entity_poly.entity_id
_entity_poly.type
_entity_poly.pdbx_seq_one_letter_code
_entity_poly.pdbx_strand_id
1 'polypeptide(L)'
;MWGIIATWRMAVEGISEASHILQEKGDAGDAIETAIKAVEDFPYYKSVGYGGLPNEEMEVELDAAYMDGNTLSIGAVAAIKDFANPVSIARRLSKEKVNNILVGEGAEKFAHKEGFERKNMLTDRAKIHYRNRVKEVREQEIKPYAGHDTVGMVCLDQQGKMTSATSTSGLFMKKKGRVGDSPIAGSGFYVDSSVGGASATGLGEDLMKGCISYEIVRLMAEGMHPQAACEKAVNQLDHRLKERRGHAGDLSLIAMNNKGEWGVATNIEGFSFAVATENQEPIVYLTKNKDAKCIHEVASQEWLDHYMKTRMAPLEEK
;
A
#
# COMPACT_ATOMS: atom_id res chain seq x y z
N MET A 1 -17.09 -4.67 -17.19
CA MET A 1 -15.63 -4.87 -16.99
C MET A 1 -15.29 -4.45 -15.58
N TRP A 2 -14.53 -5.24 -14.88
CA TRP A 2 -14.03 -4.91 -13.55
C TRP A 2 -12.56 -5.34 -13.40
N GLY A 3 -11.84 -4.79 -12.43
CA GLY A 3 -10.47 -5.17 -12.12
C GLY A 3 -10.00 -4.62 -10.78
N ILE A 4 -9.04 -5.31 -10.18
CA ILE A 4 -8.35 -4.87 -8.96
C ILE A 4 -6.87 -5.25 -9.04
N ILE A 5 -6.00 -4.31 -8.70
CA ILE A 5 -4.55 -4.52 -8.64
C ILE A 5 -4.01 -4.01 -7.31
N ALA A 6 -3.04 -4.71 -6.73
CA ALA A 6 -2.44 -4.36 -5.45
C ALA A 6 -0.94 -4.59 -5.40
N THR A 7 -0.26 -3.78 -4.61
CA THR A 7 1.14 -3.99 -4.26
C THR A 7 1.29 -5.22 -3.36
N TRP A 8 2.36 -5.96 -3.58
CA TRP A 8 2.82 -7.11 -2.83
C TRP A 8 1.92 -8.35 -2.89
N ARG A 9 2.54 -9.51 -2.75
CA ARG A 9 1.85 -10.80 -2.66
C ARG A 9 0.84 -10.85 -1.51
N MET A 10 1.07 -10.13 -0.42
CA MET A 10 0.20 -10.14 0.76
C MET A 10 -1.25 -9.74 0.46
N ALA A 11 -1.52 -9.15 -0.68
CA ALA A 11 -2.86 -8.70 -1.07
C ALA A 11 -3.71 -9.78 -1.76
N VAL A 12 -3.14 -10.93 -2.16
CA VAL A 12 -3.82 -11.87 -3.08
C VAL A 12 -5.08 -12.48 -2.46
N GLU A 13 -5.07 -12.79 -1.17
CA GLU A 13 -6.24 -13.34 -0.48
C GLU A 13 -7.37 -12.30 -0.45
N GLY A 14 -7.05 -11.06 -0.10
CA GLY A 14 -8.01 -9.95 -0.12
C GLY A 14 -8.54 -9.63 -1.52
N ILE A 15 -7.68 -9.70 -2.55
CA ILE A 15 -8.10 -9.57 -3.96
C ILE A 15 -9.07 -10.68 -4.34
N SER A 16 -8.86 -11.91 -3.88
CA SER A 16 -9.78 -13.02 -4.13
C SER A 16 -11.17 -12.75 -3.55
N GLU A 17 -11.25 -12.26 -2.32
CA GLU A 17 -12.53 -11.86 -1.71
C GLU A 17 -13.19 -10.69 -2.47
N ALA A 18 -12.41 -9.65 -2.81
CA ALA A 18 -12.89 -8.51 -3.57
C ALA A 18 -13.39 -8.90 -4.97
N SER A 19 -12.77 -9.89 -5.61
CA SER A 19 -13.19 -10.37 -6.95
C SER A 19 -14.62 -10.91 -6.93
N HIS A 20 -15.04 -11.60 -5.89
CA HIS A 20 -16.43 -12.06 -5.75
C HIS A 20 -17.41 -10.89 -5.67
N ILE A 21 -17.06 -9.85 -4.89
CA ILE A 21 -17.88 -8.63 -4.79
C ILE A 21 -18.03 -7.97 -6.18
N LEU A 22 -16.93 -7.84 -6.92
CA LEU A 22 -16.91 -7.20 -8.23
C LEU A 22 -17.64 -8.03 -9.30
N GLN A 23 -17.54 -9.36 -9.25
CA GLN A 23 -18.29 -10.30 -10.10
C GLN A 23 -19.80 -10.17 -9.91
N GLU A 24 -20.25 -9.98 -8.67
CA GLU A 24 -21.65 -9.77 -8.29
C GLU A 24 -22.13 -8.32 -8.49
N LYS A 25 -21.37 -7.49 -9.22
CA LYS A 25 -21.66 -6.08 -9.49
C LYS A 25 -21.64 -5.18 -8.24
N GLY A 26 -20.89 -5.57 -7.21
CA GLY A 26 -20.68 -4.74 -6.03
C GLY A 26 -19.83 -3.51 -6.30
N ASP A 27 -19.84 -2.59 -5.35
CA ASP A 27 -19.15 -1.28 -5.40
C ASP A 27 -17.64 -1.43 -5.23
N ALA A 28 -16.85 -0.69 -6.02
CA ALA A 28 -15.39 -0.70 -5.93
C ALA A 28 -14.85 -0.32 -4.55
N GLY A 29 -15.56 0.56 -3.82
CA GLY A 29 -15.19 0.95 -2.47
C GLY A 29 -15.39 -0.18 -1.45
N ASP A 30 -16.44 -1.00 -1.59
CA ASP A 30 -16.65 -2.16 -0.73
C ASP A 30 -15.62 -3.25 -1.02
N ALA A 31 -15.33 -3.47 -2.30
CA ALA A 31 -14.34 -4.44 -2.73
C ALA A 31 -12.92 -4.10 -2.21
N ILE A 32 -12.48 -2.85 -2.41
CA ILE A 32 -11.13 -2.43 -2.00
C ILE A 32 -10.98 -2.41 -0.46
N GLU A 33 -12.01 -1.98 0.28
CA GLU A 33 -11.99 -2.02 1.74
C GLU A 33 -11.89 -3.45 2.26
N THR A 34 -12.69 -4.37 1.72
CA THR A 34 -12.63 -5.80 2.06
C THR A 34 -11.23 -6.36 1.82
N ALA A 35 -10.65 -6.08 0.65
CA ALA A 35 -9.32 -6.57 0.30
C ALA A 35 -8.22 -6.06 1.24
N ILE A 36 -8.25 -4.78 1.60
CA ILE A 36 -7.24 -4.21 2.50
C ILE A 36 -7.43 -4.71 3.93
N LYS A 37 -8.65 -4.84 4.42
CA LYS A 37 -8.95 -5.39 5.75
C LYS A 37 -8.39 -6.82 5.91
N ALA A 38 -8.47 -7.66 4.89
CA ALA A 38 -7.88 -8.99 4.92
C ALA A 38 -6.37 -8.94 5.17
N VAL A 39 -5.68 -7.92 4.64
CA VAL A 39 -4.25 -7.70 4.92
C VAL A 39 -4.03 -7.12 6.31
N GLU A 40 -4.82 -6.13 6.72
CA GLU A 40 -4.72 -5.47 8.03
C GLU A 40 -4.96 -6.43 9.20
N ASP A 41 -5.81 -7.43 9.03
CA ASP A 41 -6.18 -8.38 10.06
C ASP A 41 -5.22 -9.58 10.19
N PHE A 42 -4.35 -9.79 9.19
CA PHE A 42 -3.44 -10.95 9.18
C PHE A 42 -2.15 -10.67 9.96
N PRO A 43 -1.92 -11.33 11.12
CA PRO A 43 -0.88 -10.93 12.09
C PRO A 43 0.56 -11.20 11.63
N TYR A 44 0.76 -11.89 10.51
CA TYR A 44 2.08 -12.21 9.98
C TYR A 44 2.56 -11.23 8.88
N TYR A 45 1.70 -10.29 8.44
CA TYR A 45 2.11 -9.19 7.56
C TYR A 45 2.60 -8.01 8.40
N LYS A 46 3.89 -8.02 8.66
CA LYS A 46 4.56 -7.14 9.62
C LYS A 46 4.68 -5.66 9.21
N SER A 47 4.15 -5.28 8.05
CA SER A 47 4.22 -3.89 7.55
C SER A 47 2.85 -3.21 7.51
N VAL A 48 1.78 -3.91 7.91
CA VAL A 48 0.39 -3.42 7.79
C VAL A 48 -0.43 -3.93 8.98
N GLY A 49 -1.27 -3.09 9.55
CA GLY A 49 -2.33 -3.48 10.46
C GLY A 49 -1.89 -4.22 11.73
N TYR A 50 -2.65 -5.29 12.08
CA TYR A 50 -2.42 -6.09 13.27
C TYR A 50 -1.12 -6.89 13.19
N GLY A 51 -0.20 -6.64 14.11
CA GLY A 51 1.15 -7.20 14.07
C GLY A 51 2.15 -6.40 13.23
N GLY A 52 1.75 -5.22 12.77
CA GLY A 52 2.64 -4.25 12.16
C GLY A 52 3.84 -3.93 13.06
N LEU A 53 5.03 -3.75 12.44
CA LEU A 53 6.24 -3.45 13.19
C LEU A 53 6.17 -2.05 13.80
N PRO A 54 6.58 -1.91 15.08
CA PRO A 54 6.41 -0.69 15.84
C PRO A 54 7.44 0.39 15.47
N ASN A 55 7.16 1.60 15.93
CA ASN A 55 8.08 2.73 15.92
C ASN A 55 9.23 2.56 16.95
N GLU A 56 10.09 3.57 17.11
CA GLU A 56 11.25 3.53 18.02
C GLU A 56 10.88 3.42 19.52
N GLU A 57 9.63 3.73 19.89
CA GLU A 57 9.08 3.60 21.24
C GLU A 57 8.27 2.32 21.48
N MET A 58 8.33 1.33 20.55
CA MET A 58 7.57 0.09 20.59
C MET A 58 6.03 0.30 20.51
N GLU A 59 5.58 1.35 19.84
CA GLU A 59 4.17 1.59 19.54
C GLU A 59 3.87 1.32 18.07
N VAL A 60 2.74 0.67 17.78
CA VAL A 60 2.27 0.49 16.40
C VAL A 60 1.44 1.71 16.00
N GLU A 61 1.99 2.52 15.12
CA GLU A 61 1.33 3.65 14.48
C GLU A 61 0.99 3.28 13.05
N LEU A 62 -0.27 3.43 12.67
CA LEU A 62 -0.80 3.04 11.37
C LEU A 62 -1.20 4.27 10.54
N ASP A 63 -0.98 4.17 9.23
CA ASP A 63 -1.40 5.16 8.25
C ASP A 63 -2.29 4.45 7.22
N ALA A 64 -3.40 5.08 6.83
CA ALA A 64 -4.28 4.57 5.78
C ALA A 64 -4.99 5.71 5.05
N ALA A 65 -5.33 5.46 3.79
CA ALA A 65 -6.10 6.39 2.99
C ALA A 65 -7.08 5.68 2.06
N TYR A 66 -8.09 6.42 1.65
CA TYR A 66 -9.10 6.03 0.69
C TYR A 66 -9.46 7.21 -0.21
N MET A 67 -9.62 6.95 -1.51
CA MET A 67 -10.09 7.95 -2.47
C MET A 67 -11.14 7.35 -3.41
N ASP A 68 -12.23 8.07 -3.58
CA ASP A 68 -13.31 7.78 -4.54
C ASP A 68 -13.06 8.59 -5.82
N GLY A 69 -12.83 7.91 -6.94
CA GLY A 69 -12.49 8.54 -8.20
C GLY A 69 -13.66 9.22 -8.92
N ASN A 70 -14.92 8.92 -8.53
CA ASN A 70 -16.10 9.60 -9.11
C ASN A 70 -16.28 10.99 -8.51
N THR A 71 -16.07 11.11 -7.21
CA THR A 71 -16.31 12.35 -6.44
C THR A 71 -15.03 13.10 -6.09
N LEU A 72 -13.87 12.47 -6.31
CA LEU A 72 -12.55 12.89 -5.84
C LEU A 72 -12.51 13.08 -4.30
N SER A 73 -13.42 12.45 -3.58
CA SER A 73 -13.45 12.48 -2.12
C SER A 73 -12.31 11.69 -1.55
N ILE A 74 -11.58 12.27 -0.59
CA ILE A 74 -10.42 11.69 0.06
C ILE A 74 -10.69 11.58 1.55
N GLY A 75 -10.27 10.48 2.16
CA GLY A 75 -10.14 10.35 3.60
C GLY A 75 -8.82 9.72 3.96
N ALA A 76 -8.17 10.20 5.02
CA ALA A 76 -6.93 9.61 5.48
C ALA A 76 -6.76 9.70 7.00
N VAL A 77 -6.09 8.72 7.56
CA VAL A 77 -5.59 8.74 8.93
C VAL A 77 -4.08 8.48 8.92
N ALA A 78 -3.36 9.15 9.81
CA ALA A 78 -1.94 8.96 9.96
C ALA A 78 -1.54 8.89 11.44
N ALA A 79 -0.54 8.05 11.75
CA ALA A 79 -0.06 7.80 13.10
C ALA A 79 -1.20 7.45 14.10
N ILE A 80 -2.26 6.78 13.60
CA ILE A 80 -3.35 6.31 14.46
C ILE A 80 -2.92 5.05 15.21
N LYS A 81 -3.30 4.94 16.48
CA LYS A 81 -2.98 3.78 17.33
C LYS A 81 -4.26 3.09 17.81
N ASP A 82 -4.13 1.79 18.05
CA ASP A 82 -5.15 0.99 18.73
C ASP A 82 -6.49 0.87 18.00
N PHE A 83 -6.47 0.81 16.66
CA PHE A 83 -7.65 0.50 15.85
C PHE A 83 -7.31 -0.52 14.76
N ALA A 84 -8.17 -1.55 14.59
CA ALA A 84 -7.88 -2.71 13.75
C ALA A 84 -7.77 -2.37 12.26
N ASN A 85 -8.73 -1.62 11.73
CA ASN A 85 -8.87 -1.38 10.31
C ASN A 85 -8.82 0.13 9.97
N PRO A 86 -7.63 0.74 9.96
CA PRO A 86 -7.49 2.16 9.64
C PRO A 86 -8.02 2.53 8.25
N VAL A 87 -8.04 1.61 7.27
CA VAL A 87 -8.65 1.85 5.96
C VAL A 87 -10.15 2.16 6.06
N SER A 88 -10.87 1.49 6.95
CA SER A 88 -12.30 1.74 7.18
C SER A 88 -12.54 3.12 7.79
N ILE A 89 -11.65 3.56 8.68
CA ILE A 89 -11.70 4.91 9.28
C ILE A 89 -11.42 5.97 8.20
N ALA A 90 -10.41 5.74 7.34
CA ALA A 90 -10.11 6.60 6.21
C ALA A 90 -11.29 6.69 5.23
N ARG A 91 -11.93 5.57 4.89
CA ARG A 91 -13.13 5.54 4.06
C ARG A 91 -14.30 6.28 4.71
N ARG A 92 -14.47 6.20 6.03
CA ARG A 92 -15.49 6.98 6.75
C ARG A 92 -15.19 8.49 6.69
N LEU A 93 -13.91 8.88 6.86
CA LEU A 93 -13.46 10.26 6.72
C LEU A 93 -13.68 10.84 5.31
N SER A 94 -13.61 10.01 4.26
CA SER A 94 -13.83 10.48 2.89
C SER A 94 -15.24 11.02 2.64
N LYS A 95 -16.17 10.75 3.54
CA LYS A 95 -17.54 11.30 3.50
C LYS A 95 -17.65 12.69 4.11
N GLU A 96 -16.62 13.16 4.82
CA GLU A 96 -16.55 14.49 5.38
C GLU A 96 -16.18 15.52 4.30
N LYS A 97 -16.89 16.68 4.28
CA LYS A 97 -16.59 17.74 3.31
C LYS A 97 -15.29 18.48 3.62
N VAL A 98 -14.94 18.56 4.88
CA VAL A 98 -13.72 19.17 5.44
C VAL A 98 -13.24 18.32 6.59
N ASN A 99 -11.99 18.50 7.03
CA ASN A 99 -11.37 17.70 8.09
C ASN A 99 -11.28 16.20 7.73
N ASN A 100 -11.09 15.92 6.48
CA ASN A 100 -11.05 14.56 5.92
C ASN A 100 -9.68 13.85 6.06
N ILE A 101 -8.69 14.52 6.64
CA ILE A 101 -7.38 13.95 7.01
C ILE A 101 -7.15 14.26 8.49
N LEU A 102 -7.05 13.22 9.31
CA LEU A 102 -6.80 13.33 10.74
C LEU A 102 -5.57 12.54 11.16
N VAL A 103 -4.85 13.03 12.17
CA VAL A 103 -3.59 12.41 12.63
C VAL A 103 -3.59 12.15 14.13
N GLY A 104 -2.90 11.08 14.56
CA GLY A 104 -2.67 10.75 15.96
C GLY A 104 -3.95 10.77 16.80
N GLU A 105 -3.90 11.44 17.94
CA GLU A 105 -5.03 11.53 18.89
C GLU A 105 -6.32 12.08 18.27
N GLY A 106 -6.21 12.98 17.27
CA GLY A 106 -7.38 13.49 16.54
C GLY A 106 -8.06 12.39 15.73
N ALA A 107 -7.30 11.54 15.06
CA ALA A 107 -7.81 10.38 14.34
C ALA A 107 -8.44 9.35 15.31
N GLU A 108 -7.78 9.08 16.45
CA GLU A 108 -8.29 8.16 17.48
C GLU A 108 -9.64 8.62 18.07
N LYS A 109 -9.76 9.93 18.39
CA LYS A 109 -11.01 10.52 18.88
C LYS A 109 -12.14 10.42 17.86
N PHE A 110 -11.83 10.66 16.58
CA PHE A 110 -12.81 10.49 15.50
C PHE A 110 -13.24 9.03 15.38
N ALA A 111 -12.29 8.11 15.30
CA ALA A 111 -12.58 6.68 15.18
C ALA A 111 -13.46 6.17 16.33
N HIS A 112 -13.14 6.56 17.56
CA HIS A 112 -13.95 6.19 18.73
C HIS A 112 -15.38 6.78 18.65
N LYS A 113 -15.51 8.06 18.26
CA LYS A 113 -16.81 8.71 18.09
C LYS A 113 -17.69 8.04 17.02
N GLU A 114 -17.07 7.58 15.94
CA GLU A 114 -17.76 6.87 14.85
C GLU A 114 -18.05 5.39 15.15
N GLY A 115 -17.69 4.91 16.36
CA GLY A 115 -18.02 3.57 16.82
C GLY A 115 -17.01 2.49 16.43
N PHE A 116 -15.82 2.85 15.94
CA PHE A 116 -14.75 1.89 15.69
C PHE A 116 -14.21 1.37 17.02
N GLU A 117 -14.04 0.05 17.11
CA GLU A 117 -13.57 -0.63 18.31
C GLU A 117 -12.05 -0.48 18.48
N ARG A 118 -11.62 -0.17 19.70
CA ARG A 118 -10.20 -0.15 20.06
C ARG A 118 -9.63 -1.57 20.14
N LYS A 119 -8.44 -1.76 19.55
CA LYS A 119 -7.71 -3.02 19.59
C LYS A 119 -6.22 -2.74 19.66
N ASN A 120 -5.52 -3.36 20.61
CA ASN A 120 -4.05 -3.29 20.64
C ASN A 120 -3.46 -3.96 19.40
N MET A 121 -2.75 -3.20 18.60
CA MET A 121 -2.18 -3.65 17.33
C MET A 121 -0.80 -4.30 17.48
N LEU A 122 -0.16 -4.16 18.64
CA LEU A 122 1.16 -4.71 18.94
C LEU A 122 1.06 -6.17 19.40
N THR A 123 1.49 -7.10 18.56
CA THR A 123 1.55 -8.54 18.87
C THR A 123 2.85 -8.90 19.59
N ASP A 124 2.87 -10.05 20.28
CA ASP A 124 4.10 -10.56 20.91
C ASP A 124 5.19 -10.86 19.87
N ARG A 125 4.80 -11.31 18.68
CA ARG A 125 5.73 -11.49 17.54
C ARG A 125 6.38 -10.16 17.14
N ALA A 126 5.62 -9.08 17.04
CA ALA A 126 6.17 -7.75 16.73
C ALA A 126 7.13 -7.25 17.83
N LYS A 127 6.85 -7.55 19.11
CA LYS A 127 7.78 -7.24 20.22
C LYS A 127 9.11 -8.00 20.09
N ILE A 128 9.08 -9.28 19.69
CA ILE A 128 10.31 -10.07 19.47
C ILE A 128 11.11 -9.46 18.29
N HIS A 129 10.47 -9.14 17.17
CA HIS A 129 11.14 -8.43 16.07
C HIS A 129 11.80 -7.14 16.53
N TYR A 130 11.10 -6.34 17.34
CA TYR A 130 11.64 -5.08 17.86
C TYR A 130 12.90 -5.33 18.73
N ARG A 131 12.85 -6.24 19.71
CA ARG A 131 13.98 -6.54 20.59
C ARG A 131 15.19 -7.05 19.82
N ASN A 132 14.97 -7.97 18.86
CA ASN A 132 16.03 -8.46 18.00
C ASN A 132 16.68 -7.32 17.18
N ARG A 133 15.86 -6.40 16.64
CA ARG A 133 16.37 -5.26 15.87
C ARG A 133 17.16 -4.28 16.73
N VAL A 134 16.70 -3.98 17.95
CA VAL A 134 17.44 -3.12 18.91
C VAL A 134 18.82 -3.71 19.20
N LYS A 135 18.90 -5.03 19.36
CA LYS A 135 20.19 -5.74 19.56
C LYS A 135 21.09 -5.63 18.33
N GLU A 136 20.56 -5.92 17.14
CA GLU A 136 21.30 -5.81 15.86
C GLU A 136 21.84 -4.39 15.63
N VAL A 137 21.02 -3.36 15.88
CA VAL A 137 21.42 -1.94 15.73
C VAL A 137 22.59 -1.61 16.67
N ARG A 138 22.54 -2.08 17.92
CA ARG A 138 23.60 -1.85 18.91
C ARG A 138 24.90 -2.58 18.59
N GLU A 139 24.79 -3.82 18.11
CA GLU A 139 25.97 -4.69 17.88
C GLU A 139 26.66 -4.40 16.54
N GLN A 140 25.89 -3.97 15.52
CA GLN A 140 26.38 -3.83 14.15
C GLN A 140 26.46 -2.38 13.66
N GLU A 141 26.13 -1.40 14.52
CA GLU A 141 26.07 0.03 14.18
C GLU A 141 25.27 0.34 12.91
N ILE A 142 24.25 -0.47 12.60
CA ILE A 142 23.40 -0.30 11.43
C ILE A 142 22.26 0.69 11.69
N LYS A 143 21.72 1.26 10.62
CA LYS A 143 20.54 2.13 10.73
C LYS A 143 19.35 1.37 11.30
N PRO A 144 18.60 1.95 12.25
CA PRO A 144 17.44 1.30 12.86
C PRO A 144 16.34 0.99 11.83
N TYR A 145 16.11 1.88 10.87
CA TYR A 145 15.03 1.77 9.90
C TYR A 145 15.28 0.65 8.91
N ALA A 146 14.31 -0.23 8.77
CA ALA A 146 14.37 -1.32 7.79
C ALA A 146 12.97 -1.73 7.36
N GLY A 147 12.82 -2.07 6.06
CA GLY A 147 11.60 -2.61 5.50
C GLY A 147 10.45 -1.59 5.45
N HIS A 148 9.79 -1.56 4.33
CA HIS A 148 8.65 -0.68 4.08
C HIS A 148 7.78 -1.33 3.01
N ASP A 149 6.82 -2.12 3.45
CA ASP A 149 5.83 -2.66 2.54
C ASP A 149 4.50 -1.95 2.86
N THR A 150 3.90 -1.30 1.89
CA THR A 150 2.58 -0.71 1.98
C THR A 150 1.64 -1.54 1.11
N VAL A 151 0.50 -1.97 1.65
CA VAL A 151 -0.57 -2.43 0.78
C VAL A 151 -1.23 -1.20 0.17
N GLY A 152 -1.15 -1.11 -1.15
CA GLY A 152 -1.84 -0.09 -1.93
C GLY A 152 -2.60 -0.76 -3.05
N MET A 153 -3.81 -0.30 -3.34
CA MET A 153 -4.69 -0.91 -4.32
C MET A 153 -5.36 0.11 -5.21
N VAL A 154 -5.71 -0.33 -6.41
CA VAL A 154 -6.63 0.35 -7.34
C VAL A 154 -7.70 -0.64 -7.76
N CYS A 155 -8.96 -0.24 -7.69
CA CYS A 155 -10.11 -1.07 -8.00
C CYS A 155 -11.02 -0.34 -9.01
N LEU A 156 -11.54 -1.09 -9.98
CA LEU A 156 -12.54 -0.68 -10.97
C LEU A 156 -13.73 -1.62 -10.89
N ASP A 157 -14.94 -1.10 -10.67
CA ASP A 157 -16.16 -1.90 -10.70
C ASP A 157 -16.85 -1.90 -12.09
N GLN A 158 -17.91 -2.72 -12.19
CA GLN A 158 -18.67 -2.87 -13.45
C GLN A 158 -19.46 -1.61 -13.84
N GLN A 159 -19.63 -0.66 -12.95
CA GLN A 159 -20.28 0.63 -13.19
C GLN A 159 -19.29 1.71 -13.66
N GLY A 160 -18.00 1.36 -13.74
CA GLY A 160 -16.93 2.28 -14.14
C GLY A 160 -16.42 3.16 -13.01
N LYS A 161 -16.87 2.94 -11.77
CA LYS A 161 -16.31 3.62 -10.62
C LYS A 161 -14.95 3.05 -10.28
N MET A 162 -13.99 3.93 -10.02
CA MET A 162 -12.67 3.55 -9.55
C MET A 162 -12.40 4.07 -8.14
N THR A 163 -11.65 3.30 -7.39
CA THR A 163 -11.19 3.67 -6.04
C THR A 163 -9.71 3.34 -5.88
N SER A 164 -9.03 4.09 -5.03
CA SER A 164 -7.68 3.75 -4.59
C SER A 164 -7.59 3.85 -3.07
N ALA A 165 -6.86 2.93 -2.46
CA ALA A 165 -6.68 2.93 -1.02
C ALA A 165 -5.31 2.34 -0.63
N THR A 166 -4.83 2.75 0.55
CA THR A 166 -3.52 2.34 1.10
C THR A 166 -3.65 2.01 2.58
N SER A 167 -2.79 1.11 3.07
CA SER A 167 -2.60 0.87 4.50
C SER A 167 -1.17 0.42 4.80
N THR A 168 -0.59 0.91 5.90
CA THR A 168 0.79 0.61 6.30
C THR A 168 1.03 0.87 7.79
N SER A 169 2.03 0.21 8.39
CA SER A 169 2.64 0.61 9.66
C SER A 169 3.91 1.49 9.48
N GLY A 170 4.26 1.80 8.25
CA GLY A 170 5.43 2.61 7.91
C GLY A 170 6.75 1.85 8.03
N LEU A 171 7.84 2.59 8.25
CA LEU A 171 9.17 2.01 8.43
C LEU A 171 9.28 1.35 9.81
N PHE A 172 9.96 0.20 9.87
CA PHE A 172 10.30 -0.42 11.15
C PHE A 172 11.24 0.49 11.94
N MET A 173 10.94 0.69 13.23
CA MET A 173 11.64 1.62 14.13
C MET A 173 11.65 3.08 13.63
N LYS A 174 10.64 3.47 12.86
CA LYS A 174 10.45 4.88 12.51
C LYS A 174 10.40 5.77 13.75
N LYS A 175 10.73 7.04 13.61
CA LYS A 175 10.47 8.02 14.66
C LYS A 175 8.98 8.08 14.96
N LYS A 176 8.62 8.24 16.22
CA LYS A 176 7.23 8.46 16.63
C LYS A 176 6.61 9.61 15.86
N GLY A 177 5.44 9.39 15.29
CA GLY A 177 4.74 10.37 14.46
C GLY A 177 5.28 10.53 13.04
N ARG A 178 6.26 9.71 12.58
CA ARG A 178 6.70 9.73 11.18
C ARG A 178 5.59 9.18 10.28
N VAL A 179 5.25 9.95 9.28
CA VAL A 179 4.30 9.63 8.22
C VAL A 179 5.04 9.53 6.89
N GLY A 180 4.77 8.48 6.12
CA GLY A 180 5.27 8.30 4.76
C GLY A 180 4.31 8.84 3.71
N ASP A 181 4.44 8.33 2.48
CA ASP A 181 3.59 8.69 1.34
C ASP A 181 2.16 8.16 1.44
N SER A 182 1.97 7.02 2.13
CA SER A 182 0.73 6.24 2.08
C SER A 182 -0.55 7.01 2.37
N PRO A 183 -0.63 7.95 3.36
CA PRO A 183 -1.84 8.73 3.59
C PRO A 183 -1.89 10.04 2.79
N ILE A 184 -0.94 10.29 1.89
CA ILE A 184 -0.80 11.54 1.15
C ILE A 184 -1.28 11.38 -0.28
N ALA A 185 -2.42 11.99 -0.59
CA ALA A 185 -2.98 12.00 -1.95
C ALA A 185 -1.98 12.59 -2.96
N GLY A 186 -1.90 11.94 -4.12
CA GLY A 186 -0.95 12.28 -5.16
C GLY A 186 0.41 11.61 -5.01
N SER A 187 0.77 11.17 -3.81
CA SER A 187 2.03 10.47 -3.54
C SER A 187 1.83 8.97 -3.37
N GLY A 188 1.21 8.52 -2.29
CA GLY A 188 0.96 7.11 -2.01
C GLY A 188 -0.18 6.52 -2.84
N PHE A 189 -1.12 7.36 -3.24
CA PHE A 189 -2.28 6.98 -4.04
C PHE A 189 -2.86 8.17 -4.80
N TYR A 190 -3.54 7.90 -5.90
CA TYR A 190 -4.42 8.84 -6.58
C TYR A 190 -5.37 8.10 -7.51
N VAL A 191 -6.61 8.59 -7.68
CA VAL A 191 -7.57 8.00 -8.60
C VAL A 191 -8.56 9.05 -9.14
N ASP A 192 -8.85 8.94 -10.43
CA ASP A 192 -9.92 9.66 -11.13
C ASP A 192 -10.63 8.65 -12.04
N SER A 193 -11.90 8.39 -11.82
CA SER A 193 -12.64 7.38 -12.58
C SER A 193 -12.72 7.68 -14.07
N SER A 194 -12.54 8.92 -14.47
CA SER A 194 -12.50 9.29 -15.90
C SER A 194 -11.20 8.87 -16.59
N VAL A 195 -10.15 8.55 -15.82
CA VAL A 195 -8.80 8.27 -16.31
C VAL A 195 -8.30 6.91 -15.80
N GLY A 196 -8.13 6.78 -14.48
CA GLY A 196 -7.50 5.64 -13.86
C GLY A 196 -7.01 5.97 -12.45
N GLY A 197 -6.30 5.02 -11.85
CA GLY A 197 -5.70 5.19 -10.53
C GLY A 197 -4.31 4.59 -10.46
N ALA A 198 -3.55 5.02 -9.44
CA ALA A 198 -2.23 4.50 -9.12
C ALA A 198 -2.02 4.46 -7.61
N SER A 199 -1.17 3.53 -7.17
CA SER A 199 -0.72 3.45 -5.79
C SER A 199 0.75 3.06 -5.69
N ALA A 200 1.41 3.55 -4.65
CA ALA A 200 2.85 3.45 -4.44
C ALA A 200 3.20 2.65 -3.19
N THR A 201 4.38 2.04 -3.20
CA THR A 201 5.05 1.44 -2.05
C THR A 201 6.55 1.64 -2.20
N GLY A 202 7.26 1.82 -1.10
CA GLY A 202 8.70 2.04 -1.13
C GLY A 202 9.16 3.05 -0.08
N LEU A 203 10.23 3.79 -0.36
CA LEU A 203 10.68 4.85 0.53
C LEU A 203 9.78 6.09 0.37
N GLY A 204 8.87 6.28 1.31
CA GLY A 204 7.85 7.32 1.28
C GLY A 204 8.41 8.72 1.06
N GLU A 205 9.53 9.03 1.70
CA GLU A 205 10.23 10.31 1.55
C GLU A 205 10.70 10.60 0.11
N ASP A 206 10.89 9.54 -0.71
CA ASP A 206 11.26 9.69 -2.10
C ASP A 206 10.05 9.73 -3.02
N LEU A 207 9.06 8.87 -2.76
CA LEU A 207 7.79 8.84 -3.48
C LEU A 207 7.09 10.22 -3.43
N MET A 208 7.07 10.86 -2.26
CA MET A 208 6.50 12.21 -2.07
C MET A 208 7.18 13.28 -2.94
N LYS A 209 8.49 13.18 -3.19
CA LYS A 209 9.21 14.17 -4.02
C LYS A 209 8.78 14.16 -5.48
N GLY A 210 8.13 13.09 -5.92
CA GLY A 210 7.61 12.96 -7.28
C GLY A 210 6.12 13.24 -7.39
N CYS A 211 5.35 13.30 -6.29
CA CYS A 211 3.88 13.19 -6.31
C CYS A 211 3.44 12.07 -7.24
N ILE A 212 4.10 10.91 -7.09
CA ILE A 212 4.29 9.96 -8.18
C ILE A 212 3.01 9.24 -8.62
N SER A 213 2.05 9.02 -7.71
CA SER A 213 0.77 8.43 -8.08
C SER A 213 -0.07 9.39 -8.93
N TYR A 214 -0.07 10.69 -8.60
CA TYR A 214 -0.71 11.71 -9.43
C TYR A 214 -0.03 11.84 -10.80
N GLU A 215 1.30 11.81 -10.84
CA GLU A 215 2.06 11.90 -12.09
C GLU A 215 1.69 10.75 -13.05
N ILE A 216 1.52 9.52 -12.55
CA ILE A 216 1.10 8.39 -13.36
C ILE A 216 -0.32 8.61 -13.92
N VAL A 217 -1.26 9.06 -13.08
CA VAL A 217 -2.64 9.33 -13.54
C VAL A 217 -2.66 10.48 -14.55
N ARG A 218 -1.86 11.52 -14.35
CA ARG A 218 -1.68 12.61 -15.33
C ARG A 218 -1.15 12.10 -16.67
N LEU A 219 -0.14 11.22 -16.66
CA LEU A 219 0.38 10.61 -17.89
C LEU A 219 -0.67 9.72 -18.59
N MET A 220 -1.48 8.98 -17.83
CA MET A 220 -2.60 8.23 -18.39
C MET A 220 -3.68 9.15 -18.98
N ALA A 221 -3.95 10.31 -18.37
CA ALA A 221 -4.87 11.31 -18.92
C ALA A 221 -4.40 11.91 -20.25
N GLU A 222 -3.09 11.93 -20.49
CA GLU A 222 -2.49 12.30 -21.78
C GLU A 222 -2.51 11.13 -22.81
N GLY A 223 -3.17 10.01 -22.50
CA GLY A 223 -3.33 8.86 -23.40
C GLY A 223 -2.26 7.79 -23.28
N MET A 224 -1.38 7.87 -22.27
CA MET A 224 -0.35 6.86 -22.08
C MET A 224 -0.94 5.58 -21.46
N HIS A 225 -0.52 4.42 -21.98
CA HIS A 225 -0.87 3.13 -21.37
C HIS A 225 -0.32 3.03 -19.93
N PRO A 226 -1.04 2.43 -18.96
CA PRO A 226 -0.60 2.36 -17.56
C PRO A 226 0.84 1.84 -17.37
N GLN A 227 1.23 0.80 -18.12
CA GLN A 227 2.60 0.26 -18.06
C GLN A 227 3.66 1.31 -18.44
N ALA A 228 3.45 2.02 -19.53
CA ALA A 228 4.37 3.05 -19.97
C ALA A 228 4.38 4.26 -19.02
N ALA A 229 3.24 4.62 -18.44
CA ALA A 229 3.13 5.69 -17.46
C ALA A 229 3.90 5.35 -16.16
N CYS A 230 3.73 4.13 -15.65
CA CYS A 230 4.48 3.66 -14.48
C CYS A 230 6.00 3.66 -14.73
N GLU A 231 6.44 3.04 -15.82
CA GLU A 231 7.88 2.99 -16.18
C GLU A 231 8.48 4.40 -16.31
N LYS A 232 7.78 5.29 -17.01
CA LYS A 232 8.25 6.67 -17.21
C LYS A 232 8.36 7.41 -15.88
N ALA A 233 7.34 7.36 -15.02
CA ALA A 233 7.33 8.05 -13.76
C ALA A 233 8.42 7.54 -12.80
N VAL A 234 8.57 6.21 -12.65
CA VAL A 234 9.61 5.60 -11.81
C VAL A 234 11.00 5.96 -12.30
N ASN A 235 11.28 5.74 -13.60
CA ASN A 235 12.61 5.99 -14.15
C ASN A 235 13.00 7.47 -14.08
N GLN A 236 12.06 8.39 -14.33
CA GLN A 236 12.33 9.82 -14.22
C GLN A 236 12.59 10.25 -12.77
N LEU A 237 11.84 9.72 -11.80
CA LEU A 237 12.05 10.04 -10.40
C LEU A 237 13.37 9.45 -9.90
N ASP A 238 13.65 8.18 -10.19
CA ASP A 238 14.89 7.49 -9.83
C ASP A 238 16.12 8.24 -10.37
N HIS A 239 16.10 8.58 -11.66
CA HIS A 239 17.19 9.33 -12.29
C HIS A 239 17.39 10.70 -11.64
N ARG A 240 16.32 11.47 -11.45
CA ARG A 240 16.37 12.80 -10.83
C ARG A 240 16.90 12.77 -9.40
N LEU A 241 16.55 11.74 -8.62
CA LEU A 241 17.03 11.56 -7.26
C LEU A 241 18.52 11.19 -7.25
N LYS A 242 18.94 10.27 -8.11
CA LYS A 242 20.35 9.88 -8.28
C LYS A 242 21.23 11.05 -8.74
N GLU A 243 20.75 11.83 -9.71
CA GLU A 243 21.45 13.01 -10.20
C GLU A 243 21.65 14.07 -9.10
N ARG A 244 20.63 14.34 -8.28
CA ARG A 244 20.66 15.42 -7.28
C ARG A 244 21.32 15.07 -5.97
N ARG A 245 21.36 13.79 -5.58
CA ARG A 245 21.83 13.36 -4.26
C ARG A 245 22.61 12.04 -4.25
N GLY A 246 22.94 11.50 -5.42
CA GLY A 246 23.76 10.29 -5.58
C GLY A 246 23.00 8.96 -5.39
N HIS A 247 21.76 8.97 -4.90
CA HIS A 247 20.98 7.75 -4.67
C HIS A 247 19.47 8.00 -4.75
N ALA A 248 18.72 6.94 -4.99
CA ALA A 248 17.28 6.87 -4.83
C ALA A 248 16.93 5.71 -3.86
N GLY A 249 15.88 5.87 -3.10
CA GLY A 249 15.27 4.77 -2.33
C GLY A 249 14.43 3.86 -3.23
N ASP A 250 13.79 2.89 -2.61
CA ASP A 250 12.91 1.95 -3.29
C ASP A 250 11.64 2.65 -3.79
N LEU A 251 11.33 2.46 -5.05
CA LEU A 251 10.17 3.02 -5.73
C LEU A 251 9.43 1.89 -6.45
N SER A 252 8.23 1.55 -6.04
CA SER A 252 7.41 0.53 -6.68
C SER A 252 5.97 1.02 -6.79
N LEU A 253 5.37 0.91 -7.96
CA LEU A 253 4.05 1.44 -8.24
C LEU A 253 3.22 0.48 -9.06
N ILE A 254 1.92 0.52 -8.80
CA ILE A 254 0.89 -0.14 -9.59
C ILE A 254 -0.07 0.90 -10.14
N ALA A 255 -0.64 0.66 -11.31
CA ALA A 255 -1.70 1.49 -11.89
C ALA A 255 -2.71 0.66 -12.68
N MET A 256 -3.92 1.19 -12.78
CA MET A 256 -4.98 0.65 -13.65
C MET A 256 -5.76 1.83 -14.25
N ASN A 257 -6.08 1.76 -15.54
CA ASN A 257 -6.94 2.75 -16.16
C ASN A 257 -8.43 2.34 -16.10
N ASN A 258 -9.31 3.22 -16.54
CA ASN A 258 -10.75 2.99 -16.57
C ASN A 258 -11.22 1.98 -17.63
N LYS A 259 -10.28 1.39 -18.38
CA LYS A 259 -10.51 0.27 -19.31
C LYS A 259 -10.05 -1.07 -18.74
N GLY A 260 -9.60 -1.12 -17.46
CA GLY A 260 -9.08 -2.31 -16.83
C GLY A 260 -7.68 -2.74 -17.29
N GLU A 261 -7.02 -1.93 -18.13
CA GLU A 261 -5.60 -2.13 -18.46
C GLU A 261 -4.75 -1.71 -17.27
N TRP A 262 -3.70 -2.47 -16.98
CA TRP A 262 -2.86 -2.21 -15.81
C TRP A 262 -1.38 -2.06 -16.19
N GLY A 263 -0.61 -1.53 -15.27
CA GLY A 263 0.83 -1.37 -15.38
C GLY A 263 1.52 -1.34 -14.03
N VAL A 264 2.78 -1.76 -14.02
CA VAL A 264 3.60 -1.87 -12.81
C VAL A 264 5.03 -1.48 -13.13
N ALA A 265 5.63 -0.66 -12.27
CA ALA A 265 7.05 -0.37 -12.39
C ALA A 265 7.74 -0.30 -11.03
N THR A 266 9.02 -0.63 -11.03
CA THR A 266 9.85 -0.65 -9.83
C THR A 266 11.31 -0.36 -10.19
N ASN A 267 12.08 0.17 -9.24
CA ASN A 267 13.54 0.29 -9.33
C ASN A 267 14.28 -0.76 -8.49
N ILE A 268 13.54 -1.69 -7.86
CA ILE A 268 14.11 -2.79 -7.08
C ILE A 268 13.88 -4.14 -7.76
N GLU A 269 14.67 -5.14 -7.38
CA GLU A 269 14.44 -6.52 -7.78
C GLU A 269 13.43 -7.22 -6.86
N GLY A 270 12.61 -8.09 -7.44
CA GLY A 270 11.71 -8.96 -6.68
C GLY A 270 10.47 -8.28 -6.12
N PHE A 271 10.07 -7.12 -6.66
CA PHE A 271 8.77 -6.55 -6.34
C PHE A 271 7.65 -7.49 -6.79
N SER A 272 6.76 -7.86 -5.88
CA SER A 272 5.59 -8.66 -6.19
C SER A 272 4.32 -7.82 -6.18
N PHE A 273 3.38 -8.14 -7.04
CA PHE A 273 2.05 -7.54 -7.06
C PHE A 273 1.00 -8.59 -7.36
N ALA A 274 -0.25 -8.30 -7.02
CA ALA A 274 -1.37 -9.18 -7.32
C ALA A 274 -2.42 -8.43 -8.14
N VAL A 275 -3.03 -9.11 -9.10
CA VAL A 275 -4.06 -8.55 -9.97
C VAL A 275 -5.13 -9.59 -10.27
N ALA A 276 -6.39 -9.12 -10.33
CA ALA A 276 -7.53 -9.87 -10.87
C ALA A 276 -8.35 -8.95 -11.75
N THR A 277 -8.93 -9.52 -12.81
CA THR A 277 -9.81 -8.80 -13.72
C THR A 277 -10.97 -9.70 -14.12
N GLU A 278 -11.95 -9.16 -14.84
CA GLU A 278 -13.06 -9.95 -15.36
C GLU A 278 -12.61 -11.20 -16.17
N ASN A 279 -11.41 -11.13 -16.78
CA ASN A 279 -10.86 -12.18 -17.63
C ASN A 279 -9.67 -12.93 -17.00
N GLN A 280 -9.34 -12.63 -15.74
CA GLN A 280 -8.16 -13.18 -15.08
C GLN A 280 -8.43 -13.38 -13.60
N GLU A 281 -8.37 -14.62 -13.14
CA GLU A 281 -8.39 -14.96 -11.72
C GLU A 281 -7.23 -14.26 -10.95
N PRO A 282 -7.32 -14.14 -9.62
CA PRO A 282 -6.25 -13.56 -8.82
C PRO A 282 -4.89 -14.23 -9.06
N ILE A 283 -3.95 -13.48 -9.58
CA ILE A 283 -2.59 -13.94 -9.88
C ILE A 283 -1.56 -13.03 -9.22
N VAL A 284 -0.51 -13.63 -8.67
CA VAL A 284 0.68 -12.94 -8.17
C VAL A 284 1.76 -12.94 -9.25
N TYR A 285 2.33 -11.77 -9.49
CA TYR A 285 3.46 -11.57 -10.38
C TYR A 285 4.69 -11.10 -9.60
N LEU A 286 5.86 -11.44 -10.12
CA LEU A 286 7.16 -10.91 -9.72
C LEU A 286 7.66 -9.96 -10.81
N THR A 287 8.12 -8.80 -10.40
CA THR A 287 8.60 -7.77 -11.32
C THR A 287 10.11 -7.60 -11.22
N LYS A 288 10.77 -7.59 -12.36
CA LYS A 288 12.19 -7.27 -12.50
C LYS A 288 12.34 -6.03 -13.38
N ASN A 289 13.19 -5.11 -12.97
CA ASN A 289 13.58 -4.00 -13.83
C ASN A 289 14.79 -4.41 -14.67
N LYS A 290 14.67 -4.30 -15.98
CA LYS A 290 15.75 -4.54 -16.92
C LYS A 290 15.79 -3.40 -17.94
N ASP A 291 16.90 -2.65 -17.96
CA ASP A 291 17.10 -1.54 -18.91
C ASP A 291 15.91 -0.54 -18.94
N ALA A 292 15.47 -0.10 -17.75
CA ALA A 292 14.34 0.81 -17.57
C ALA A 292 12.97 0.27 -18.03
N LYS A 293 12.87 -1.03 -18.32
CA LYS A 293 11.65 -1.77 -18.60
C LYS A 293 11.36 -2.77 -17.50
N CYS A 294 10.07 -2.94 -17.16
CA CYS A 294 9.65 -3.90 -16.17
C CYS A 294 9.09 -5.15 -16.84
N ILE A 295 9.63 -6.29 -16.47
CA ILE A 295 9.20 -7.62 -16.93
C ILE A 295 8.45 -8.29 -15.77
N HIS A 296 7.27 -8.81 -16.06
CA HIS A 296 6.40 -9.46 -15.09
C HIS A 296 6.34 -10.97 -15.36
N GLU A 297 6.68 -11.76 -14.37
CA GLU A 297 6.63 -13.22 -14.41
C GLU A 297 5.61 -13.72 -13.39
N VAL A 298 4.78 -14.69 -13.73
CA VAL A 298 3.86 -15.30 -12.76
C VAL A 298 4.67 -15.98 -11.66
N ALA A 299 4.33 -15.70 -10.41
CA ALA A 299 4.99 -16.35 -9.27
C ALA A 299 4.73 -17.86 -9.28
N SER A 300 5.80 -18.66 -9.13
CA SER A 300 5.65 -20.12 -9.04
C SER A 300 4.98 -20.52 -7.71
N GLN A 301 4.33 -21.70 -7.69
CA GLN A 301 3.75 -22.23 -6.46
C GLN A 301 4.82 -22.41 -5.37
N GLU A 302 6.03 -22.85 -5.73
CA GLU A 302 7.15 -22.98 -4.82
C GLU A 302 7.51 -21.63 -4.16
N TRP A 303 7.54 -20.55 -4.94
CA TRP A 303 7.79 -19.19 -4.42
C TRP A 303 6.68 -18.74 -3.46
N LEU A 304 5.41 -18.98 -3.81
CA LEU A 304 4.26 -18.64 -2.97
C LEU A 304 4.29 -19.39 -1.63
N ASP A 305 4.57 -20.70 -1.66
CA ASP A 305 4.68 -21.54 -0.47
C ASP A 305 5.86 -21.09 0.42
N HIS A 306 7.00 -20.81 -0.19
CA HIS A 306 8.18 -20.30 0.52
C HIS A 306 7.90 -18.94 1.18
N TYR A 307 7.22 -18.04 0.46
CA TYR A 307 6.83 -16.73 1.01
C TYR A 307 6.00 -16.87 2.29
N MET A 308 4.95 -17.69 2.27
CA MET A 308 4.10 -17.90 3.44
C MET A 308 4.84 -18.63 4.57
N LYS A 309 5.58 -19.69 4.25
CA LYS A 309 6.39 -20.42 5.22
C LYS A 309 7.36 -19.50 5.96
N THR A 310 8.04 -18.60 5.25
CA THR A 310 8.98 -17.64 5.84
C THR A 310 8.27 -16.63 6.74
N ARG A 311 7.11 -16.11 6.32
CA ARG A 311 6.32 -15.15 7.11
C ARG A 311 5.80 -15.76 8.40
N MET A 312 5.35 -17.00 8.37
CA MET A 312 4.74 -17.71 9.50
C MET A 312 5.75 -18.51 10.34
N ALA A 313 7.01 -18.60 9.94
CA ALA A 313 8.04 -19.31 10.67
C ALA A 313 8.11 -18.87 12.14
N PRO A 314 8.35 -19.78 13.09
CA PRO A 314 8.60 -19.41 14.47
C PRO A 314 9.70 -18.35 14.57
N LEU A 315 9.53 -17.41 15.47
CA LEU A 315 10.51 -16.35 15.72
C LEU A 315 11.04 -16.49 17.14
N GLU A 316 12.33 -16.62 17.26
CA GLU A 316 13.03 -16.71 18.54
C GLU A 316 13.63 -15.34 18.91
N GLU A 317 13.65 -15.05 20.19
CA GLU A 317 14.34 -13.89 20.73
C GLU A 317 15.86 -14.21 20.77
N LYS A 318 16.67 -13.41 20.07
CA LYS A 318 18.13 -13.59 19.95
C LYS A 318 18.86 -13.12 21.21
#